data_641d41ed19721d1636b69dbae88ba95c
#
_entry.id   641d41ed19721d1636b69dbae88ba95c
#
_cell.length_a   1.000
_cell.length_b   1.000
_cell.length_c   1.000
_cell.angle_alpha   90.00
_cell.angle_beta   90.00
_cell.angle_gamma   90.00
#
_symmetry.space_group_name_H-M   'P 1'
#
loop_
_entity.id
_entity.type
_entity.pdbx_description
1 polymer ?
#
loop_
_entity_poly.entity_id
_entity_poly.type
_entity_poly.pdbx_seq_one_letter_code
_entity_poly.pdbx_strand_id
1 'polypeptide(L)'
;MKPLVFKCKIKDKQRLDMTWLSKIKTSSLSNIKNLQVNYGTKKYKLSTLFDVSGNNFKDIIISNSNKHLDNIGNNLEDKKITIFGNVGFGLAKGMCSGEIILNGNAGKNACSGMKGGSVHILGNADEGFCSLPTGMNEGLVDGFIYVQKSVGDNSIIRMRRGNIIIGGNIGSGSCLELISGSVVVLGKIGNNFCYNARRGTIFTRDKSVSYTHLRAHETVDY
;
A
#
# COMPACT_ATOMS: atom_id res chain seq x y z
N MET A 1 23.75 -5.90 12.03
CA MET A 1 23.53 -4.48 11.67
C MET A 1 22.26 -3.99 12.34
N LYS A 2 22.20 -2.72 12.81
CA LYS A 2 20.99 -2.16 13.43
C LYS A 2 20.12 -1.56 12.32
N PRO A 3 18.77 -1.76 12.34
CA PRO A 3 17.85 -1.14 11.38
C PRO A 3 18.09 0.36 11.24
N LEU A 4 17.86 0.91 10.03
CA LEU A 4 17.88 2.35 9.80
C LEU A 4 16.55 2.93 10.29
N VAL A 5 16.57 3.73 11.35
CA VAL A 5 15.39 4.26 12.01
C VAL A 5 15.20 5.73 11.65
N PHE A 6 14.00 6.08 11.20
CA PHE A 6 13.52 7.44 10.99
C PHE A 6 12.41 7.73 11.99
N LYS A 7 12.70 8.50 13.04
CA LYS A 7 11.68 8.97 13.99
C LYS A 7 11.16 10.32 13.51
N CYS A 8 9.89 10.36 13.07
CA CYS A 8 9.27 11.55 12.54
C CYS A 8 9.07 12.63 13.62
N LYS A 9 9.48 13.87 13.32
CA LYS A 9 9.32 15.07 14.16
C LYS A 9 8.24 16.02 13.65
N ILE A 10 7.66 15.73 12.48
CA ILE A 10 6.67 16.58 11.82
C ILE A 10 5.36 16.55 12.62
N LYS A 11 4.92 17.71 13.09
CA LYS A 11 3.67 17.89 13.85
C LYS A 11 2.61 18.68 13.09
N ASP A 12 3.01 19.42 12.07
CA ASP A 12 2.10 20.23 11.26
C ASP A 12 1.35 19.40 10.20
N LYS A 13 0.45 20.06 9.46
CA LYS A 13 -0.38 19.40 8.43
C LYS A 13 0.24 19.38 7.03
N GLN A 14 1.48 19.85 6.89
CA GLN A 14 2.17 19.86 5.60
C GLN A 14 2.53 18.44 5.17
N ARG A 15 2.28 18.12 3.92
CA ARG A 15 2.58 16.79 3.37
C ARG A 15 4.06 16.69 2.97
N LEU A 16 4.64 15.52 3.21
CA LEU A 16 6.01 15.19 2.81
C LEU A 16 6.00 13.99 1.88
N ASP A 17 6.55 14.18 0.69
CA ASP A 17 6.81 13.09 -0.25
C ASP A 17 8.04 12.28 0.19
N MET A 18 7.83 10.98 0.44
CA MET A 18 8.84 10.04 0.90
C MET A 18 9.45 9.20 -0.24
N THR A 19 9.23 9.55 -1.51
CA THR A 19 9.74 8.79 -2.68
C THR A 19 11.27 8.60 -2.63
N TRP A 20 11.99 9.51 -2.01
CA TRP A 20 13.43 9.42 -1.81
C TRP A 20 13.87 8.20 -0.98
N LEU A 21 12.99 7.66 -0.10
CA LEU A 21 13.31 6.55 0.80
C LEU A 21 13.70 5.28 0.04
N SER A 22 13.00 4.98 -1.07
CA SER A 22 13.30 3.83 -1.91
C SER A 22 14.65 3.96 -2.63
N LYS A 23 15.10 5.20 -2.87
CA LYS A 23 16.35 5.52 -3.56
C LYS A 23 17.59 5.51 -2.66
N ILE A 24 17.44 5.39 -1.34
CA ILE A 24 18.58 5.27 -0.44
C ILE A 24 19.32 3.97 -0.76
N LYS A 25 20.52 4.11 -1.32
CA LYS A 25 21.49 3.03 -1.50
C LYS A 25 22.51 3.10 -0.36
N THR A 26 23.57 2.33 -0.39
CA THR A 26 24.65 2.35 0.60
C THR A 26 25.24 3.77 0.75
N SER A 27 24.76 4.52 1.72
CA SER A 27 25.24 5.88 2.03
C SER A 27 25.63 5.94 3.51
N SER A 28 26.59 6.78 3.85
CA SER A 28 26.89 7.02 5.25
C SER A 28 25.68 7.67 5.96
N LEU A 29 25.51 7.42 7.25
CA LEU A 29 24.46 8.05 8.05
C LEU A 29 24.52 9.59 7.97
N SER A 30 25.73 10.15 7.84
CA SER A 30 25.95 11.59 7.65
C SER A 30 25.31 12.09 6.35
N ASN A 31 25.49 11.37 5.25
CA ASN A 31 24.91 11.74 3.96
C ASN A 31 23.38 11.72 4.01
N ILE A 32 22.79 10.72 4.69
CA ILE A 32 21.33 10.66 4.86
C ILE A 32 20.82 11.84 5.69
N LYS A 33 21.47 12.15 6.81
CA LYS A 33 21.07 13.29 7.66
C LYS A 33 21.11 14.63 6.92
N ASN A 34 22.04 14.78 5.98
CA ASN A 34 22.22 15.99 5.18
C ASN A 34 21.41 16.00 3.87
N LEU A 35 20.68 14.91 3.55
CA LEU A 35 19.83 14.86 2.36
C LEU A 35 18.81 15.99 2.39
N GLN A 36 18.74 16.74 1.27
CA GLN A 36 17.77 17.82 1.09
C GLN A 36 16.45 17.24 0.54
N VAL A 37 15.35 17.49 1.22
CA VAL A 37 14.00 17.09 0.81
C VAL A 37 13.10 18.31 0.72
N ASN A 38 12.17 18.28 -0.25
CA ASN A 38 11.17 19.34 -0.37
C ASN A 38 10.09 19.13 0.70
N TYR A 39 9.81 20.15 1.48
CA TYR A 39 8.73 20.17 2.46
C TYR A 39 7.97 21.49 2.32
N GLY A 40 6.76 21.41 1.72
CA GLY A 40 6.08 22.57 1.21
C GLY A 40 6.87 23.26 0.09
N THR A 41 7.06 24.56 0.20
CA THR A 41 7.78 25.38 -0.78
C THR A 41 9.27 25.47 -0.52
N LYS A 42 9.77 24.88 0.56
CA LYS A 42 11.17 25.01 1.00
C LYS A 42 11.88 23.66 1.02
N LYS A 43 13.21 23.70 0.93
CA LYS A 43 14.09 22.54 1.12
C LYS A 43 14.59 22.49 2.54
N TYR A 44 14.51 21.32 3.16
CA TYR A 44 14.99 21.07 4.52
C TYR A 44 15.97 19.90 4.51
N LYS A 45 16.96 19.95 5.43
CA LYS A 45 17.78 18.77 5.73
C LYS A 45 16.89 17.70 6.38
N LEU A 46 17.12 16.45 6.02
CA LEU A 46 16.34 15.33 6.57
C LEU A 46 16.42 15.27 8.11
N SER A 47 17.58 15.61 8.67
CA SER A 47 17.77 15.69 10.13
C SER A 47 16.88 16.72 10.85
N THR A 48 16.33 17.69 10.14
CA THR A 48 15.34 18.63 10.69
C THR A 48 13.97 17.97 10.86
N LEU A 49 13.60 17.09 9.93
CA LEU A 49 12.28 16.45 9.86
C LEU A 49 12.24 15.09 10.59
N PHE A 50 13.39 14.42 10.71
CA PHE A 50 13.52 13.11 11.34
C PHE A 50 14.76 13.04 12.24
N ASP A 51 14.64 12.30 13.36
CA ASP A 51 15.82 11.78 14.03
C ASP A 51 16.22 10.48 13.33
N VAL A 52 17.45 10.42 12.81
CA VAL A 52 17.93 9.31 12.00
C VAL A 52 19.07 8.58 12.72
N SER A 53 18.95 7.25 12.84
CA SER A 53 19.94 6.39 13.47
C SER A 53 19.97 5.00 12.80
N GLY A 54 21.02 4.21 13.09
CA GLY A 54 21.18 2.88 12.49
C GLY A 54 22.08 2.86 11.26
N ASN A 55 22.29 1.66 10.70
CA ASN A 55 23.23 1.46 9.59
C ASN A 55 22.82 0.34 8.61
N ASN A 56 21.63 -0.26 8.78
CA ASN A 56 21.11 -1.26 7.86
C ASN A 56 20.11 -0.61 6.89
N PHE A 57 20.56 -0.32 5.67
CA PHE A 57 19.75 0.34 4.63
C PHE A 57 18.74 -0.59 3.94
N LYS A 58 18.81 -1.90 4.22
CA LYS A 58 17.84 -2.88 3.73
C LYS A 58 16.69 -3.11 4.71
N ASP A 59 16.85 -2.71 5.98
CA ASP A 59 15.84 -2.83 7.03
C ASP A 59 15.58 -1.46 7.63
N ILE A 60 14.44 -0.87 7.32
CA ILE A 60 14.09 0.51 7.62
C ILE A 60 12.91 0.52 8.58
N ILE A 61 13.00 1.32 9.62
CA ILE A 61 11.91 1.56 10.58
C ILE A 61 11.52 3.02 10.53
N ILE A 62 10.23 3.30 10.36
CA ILE A 62 9.66 4.64 10.50
C ILE A 62 8.78 4.65 11.74
N SER A 63 9.13 5.46 12.74
CA SER A 63 8.35 5.64 13.96
C SER A 63 7.73 7.03 14.04
N ASN A 64 6.62 7.16 14.79
CA ASN A 64 5.79 8.37 14.87
C ASN A 64 5.27 8.81 13.47
N SER A 65 5.00 7.87 12.59
CA SER A 65 4.44 8.15 11.26
C SER A 65 3.03 8.77 11.39
N ASN A 66 2.67 9.60 10.43
CA ASN A 66 1.36 10.25 10.40
C ASN A 66 0.82 10.31 8.95
N LYS A 67 -0.47 10.67 8.81
CA LYS A 67 -1.18 10.73 7.52
C LYS A 67 -0.66 11.77 6.50
N HIS A 68 0.38 12.51 6.82
CA HIS A 68 1.00 13.50 5.94
C HIS A 68 2.32 13.01 5.32
N LEU A 69 2.74 11.77 5.63
CA LEU A 69 3.86 11.12 4.96
C LEU A 69 3.34 10.32 3.76
N ASP A 70 3.65 10.79 2.55
CA ASP A 70 3.16 10.22 1.29
C ASP A 70 4.21 9.38 0.58
N ASN A 71 3.75 8.47 -0.29
CA ASN A 71 4.59 7.69 -1.21
C ASN A 71 5.70 6.87 -0.51
N ILE A 72 5.47 6.43 0.72
CA ILE A 72 6.41 5.52 1.40
C ILE A 72 6.48 4.20 0.62
N GLY A 73 7.68 3.75 0.29
CA GLY A 73 7.88 2.52 -0.48
C GLY A 73 7.52 2.63 -1.97
N ASN A 74 7.41 3.84 -2.51
CA ASN A 74 7.20 4.03 -3.95
C ASN A 74 8.35 3.43 -4.75
N ASN A 75 8.02 2.51 -5.70
CA ASN A 75 9.00 1.75 -6.48
C ASN A 75 10.08 1.07 -5.61
N LEU A 76 9.68 0.52 -4.47
CA LEU A 76 10.59 -0.16 -3.55
C LEU A 76 11.15 -1.43 -4.19
N GLU A 77 12.44 -1.69 -3.96
CA GLU A 77 13.15 -2.90 -4.35
C GLU A 77 14.00 -3.42 -3.19
N ASP A 78 13.89 -4.72 -2.90
CA ASP A 78 14.75 -5.51 -2.00
C ASP A 78 15.01 -4.90 -0.62
N LYS A 79 14.01 -4.19 -0.08
CA LYS A 79 14.06 -3.62 1.27
C LYS A 79 12.86 -4.05 2.09
N LYS A 80 13.07 -4.06 3.40
CA LYS A 80 12.02 -4.15 4.39
C LYS A 80 11.76 -2.79 5.02
N ILE A 81 10.50 -2.38 5.10
CA ILE A 81 10.09 -1.15 5.78
C ILE A 81 9.02 -1.48 6.81
N THR A 82 9.31 -1.21 8.09
CA THR A 82 8.32 -1.31 9.17
C THR A 82 7.91 0.08 9.62
N ILE A 83 6.60 0.34 9.65
CA ILE A 83 6.05 1.67 9.91
C ILE A 83 5.15 1.61 11.14
N PHE A 84 5.38 2.50 12.10
CA PHE A 84 4.56 2.67 13.29
C PHE A 84 3.82 4.00 13.24
N GLY A 85 2.49 3.94 13.06
CA GLY A 85 1.58 5.06 12.86
C GLY A 85 0.89 5.02 11.50
N ASN A 86 0.04 5.99 11.23
CA ASN A 86 -0.67 6.08 9.95
C ASN A 86 0.25 6.62 8.85
N VAL A 87 -0.13 6.39 7.60
CA VAL A 87 0.55 6.96 6.43
C VAL A 87 -0.45 7.66 5.52
N GLY A 88 0.06 8.53 4.66
CA GLY A 88 -0.72 9.27 3.69
C GLY A 88 -0.97 8.51 2.39
N PHE A 89 -0.98 9.25 1.30
CA PHE A 89 -1.24 8.78 -0.05
C PHE A 89 -0.13 7.87 -0.58
N GLY A 90 -0.50 6.82 -1.33
CA GLY A 90 0.44 6.10 -2.21
C GLY A 90 1.46 5.20 -1.51
N LEU A 91 1.15 4.63 -0.33
CA LEU A 91 1.98 3.58 0.27
C LEU A 91 2.23 2.47 -0.75
N ALA A 92 3.48 2.01 -0.90
CA ALA A 92 3.88 0.91 -1.78
C ALA A 92 3.48 1.09 -3.26
N LYS A 93 3.23 2.32 -3.72
CA LYS A 93 2.88 2.59 -5.12
C LYS A 93 4.00 2.13 -6.05
N GLY A 94 3.67 1.27 -7.01
CA GLY A 94 4.65 0.73 -7.98
C GLY A 94 5.75 -0.15 -7.38
N MET A 95 5.63 -0.59 -6.12
CA MET A 95 6.60 -1.46 -5.45
C MET A 95 6.92 -2.69 -6.30
N CYS A 96 8.20 -3.01 -6.46
CA CYS A 96 8.66 -4.12 -7.31
C CYS A 96 9.00 -5.37 -6.49
N SER A 97 9.61 -5.21 -5.31
CA SER A 97 9.99 -6.32 -4.42
C SER A 97 10.19 -5.82 -2.98
N GLY A 98 10.48 -6.74 -2.04
CA GLY A 98 10.68 -6.43 -0.63
C GLY A 98 9.42 -6.58 0.21
N GLU A 99 9.42 -5.99 1.41
CA GLU A 99 8.35 -6.13 2.39
C GLU A 99 8.00 -4.79 3.04
N ILE A 100 6.71 -4.50 3.18
CA ILE A 100 6.23 -3.36 3.98
C ILE A 100 5.25 -3.85 5.04
N ILE A 101 5.51 -3.50 6.30
CA ILE A 101 4.62 -3.75 7.43
C ILE A 101 4.16 -2.41 7.99
N LEU A 102 2.88 -2.11 7.89
CA LEU A 102 2.27 -0.90 8.43
C LEU A 102 1.45 -1.19 9.69
N ASN A 103 1.94 -0.75 10.84
CA ASN A 103 1.20 -0.75 12.10
C ASN A 103 0.36 0.53 12.20
N GLY A 104 -0.70 0.61 11.38
CA GLY A 104 -1.56 1.79 11.26
C GLY A 104 -2.46 1.72 10.03
N ASN A 105 -3.08 2.84 9.69
CA ASN A 105 -3.95 2.96 8.52
C ASN A 105 -3.17 3.53 7.33
N ALA A 106 -3.48 3.02 6.14
CA ALA A 106 -2.99 3.54 4.88
C ALA A 106 -4.00 4.52 4.26
N GLY A 107 -3.51 5.64 3.75
CA GLY A 107 -4.33 6.59 2.99
C GLY A 107 -4.65 6.11 1.58
N LYS A 108 -5.25 6.99 0.78
CA LYS A 108 -5.73 6.69 -0.57
C LYS A 108 -4.63 6.14 -1.50
N ASN A 109 -5.05 5.29 -2.43
CA ASN A 109 -4.21 4.70 -3.49
C ASN A 109 -2.99 3.90 -2.99
N ALA A 110 -3.08 3.30 -1.81
CA ALA A 110 -2.06 2.37 -1.34
C ALA A 110 -1.96 1.16 -2.29
N CYS A 111 -0.75 0.65 -2.51
CA CYS A 111 -0.41 -0.49 -3.37
C CYS A 111 -0.81 -0.31 -4.86
N SER A 112 -1.11 0.91 -5.30
CA SER A 112 -1.49 1.21 -6.68
C SER A 112 -0.36 0.86 -7.65
N GLY A 113 -0.62 0.03 -8.66
CA GLY A 113 0.39 -0.40 -9.65
C GLY A 113 1.56 -1.20 -9.07
N MET A 114 1.40 -1.81 -7.90
CA MET A 114 2.41 -2.68 -7.30
C MET A 114 2.69 -3.87 -8.23
N LYS A 115 3.97 -4.22 -8.39
CA LYS A 115 4.47 -5.22 -9.34
C LYS A 115 4.96 -6.49 -8.66
N GLY A 116 5.17 -6.47 -7.35
CA GLY A 116 5.66 -7.61 -6.58
C GLY A 116 6.00 -7.24 -5.13
N GLY A 117 6.44 -8.22 -4.34
CA GLY A 117 6.72 -8.07 -2.93
C GLY A 117 5.51 -8.32 -2.04
N SER A 118 5.61 -7.98 -0.76
CA SER A 118 4.54 -8.18 0.24
C SER A 118 4.24 -6.92 1.03
N VAL A 119 2.95 -6.67 1.27
CA VAL A 119 2.48 -5.53 2.07
C VAL A 119 1.48 -6.01 3.12
N HIS A 120 1.76 -5.71 4.38
CA HIS A 120 0.90 -6.01 5.52
C HIS A 120 0.40 -4.72 6.16
N ILE A 121 -0.90 -4.46 6.12
CA ILE A 121 -1.55 -3.30 6.73
C ILE A 121 -2.38 -3.77 7.91
N LEU A 122 -1.97 -3.44 9.14
CA LEU A 122 -2.68 -3.86 10.36
C LEU A 122 -3.87 -2.96 10.71
N GLY A 123 -4.08 -1.89 9.96
CA GLY A 123 -5.23 -1.00 10.03
C GLY A 123 -6.15 -1.14 8.83
N ASN A 124 -6.80 -0.02 8.47
CA ASN A 124 -7.61 0.12 7.27
C ASN A 124 -6.75 0.61 6.09
N ALA A 125 -7.19 0.31 4.87
CA ALA A 125 -6.75 1.00 3.67
C ALA A 125 -7.91 1.85 3.12
N ASP A 126 -7.60 3.08 2.72
CA ASP A 126 -8.60 4.05 2.23
C ASP A 126 -8.95 3.76 0.74
N GLU A 127 -9.79 4.59 0.16
CA GLU A 127 -10.26 4.55 -1.23
C GLU A 127 -9.14 4.36 -2.25
N GLY A 128 -9.43 3.62 -3.32
CA GLY A 128 -8.49 3.40 -4.44
C GLY A 128 -7.34 2.45 -4.13
N PHE A 129 -7.44 1.65 -3.06
CA PHE A 129 -6.45 0.63 -2.74
C PHE A 129 -6.23 -0.35 -3.90
N CYS A 130 -4.98 -0.61 -4.30
CA CYS A 130 -4.62 -1.45 -5.46
C CYS A 130 -5.29 -1.02 -6.78
N SER A 131 -5.71 0.24 -6.91
CA SER A 131 -6.34 0.74 -8.13
C SER A 131 -5.31 1.15 -9.19
N LEU A 132 -5.81 1.55 -10.37
CA LEU A 132 -4.96 1.98 -11.48
C LEU A 132 -4.19 3.26 -11.16
N PRO A 133 -2.87 3.27 -11.32
CA PRO A 133 -2.14 4.53 -11.42
C PRO A 133 -2.53 5.29 -12.69
N THR A 134 -2.49 6.62 -12.66
CA THR A 134 -2.73 7.46 -13.84
C THR A 134 -1.81 7.06 -15.00
N GLY A 135 -2.40 6.81 -16.17
CA GLY A 135 -1.68 6.43 -17.39
C GLY A 135 -1.31 4.94 -17.48
N MET A 136 -1.74 4.12 -16.52
CA MET A 136 -1.54 2.68 -16.54
C MET A 136 -2.85 1.95 -16.89
N ASN A 137 -2.72 0.74 -17.44
CA ASN A 137 -3.87 -0.11 -17.80
C ASN A 137 -4.12 -1.24 -16.79
N GLU A 138 -3.29 -1.38 -15.78
CA GLU A 138 -3.35 -2.42 -14.76
C GLU A 138 -3.18 -1.80 -13.38
N GLY A 139 -3.95 -2.30 -12.41
CA GLY A 139 -3.83 -1.94 -11.00
C GLY A 139 -2.69 -2.72 -10.34
N LEU A 140 -3.03 -3.67 -9.46
CA LEU A 140 -2.04 -4.61 -8.93
C LEU A 140 -1.57 -5.56 -10.03
N VAL A 141 -0.28 -5.58 -10.32
CA VAL A 141 0.32 -6.45 -11.34
C VAL A 141 0.71 -7.79 -10.76
N ASP A 142 1.30 -7.81 -9.55
CA ASP A 142 1.62 -9.01 -8.78
C ASP A 142 1.96 -8.65 -7.32
N GLY A 143 2.02 -9.66 -6.44
CA GLY A 143 2.41 -9.54 -5.05
C GLY A 143 1.42 -10.17 -4.07
N PHE A 144 1.76 -10.09 -2.79
CA PHE A 144 0.92 -10.54 -1.68
C PHE A 144 0.55 -9.36 -0.79
N ILE A 145 -0.74 -9.17 -0.53
CA ILE A 145 -1.21 -8.07 0.30
C ILE A 145 -2.20 -8.58 1.34
N TYR A 146 -1.96 -8.19 2.60
CA TYR A 146 -2.85 -8.45 3.71
C TYR A 146 -3.31 -7.13 4.34
N VAL A 147 -4.61 -6.93 4.43
CA VAL A 147 -5.24 -5.82 5.17
C VAL A 147 -6.04 -6.42 6.31
N GLN A 148 -5.65 -6.16 7.55
CA GLN A 148 -6.29 -6.75 8.72
C GLN A 148 -7.72 -6.25 8.93
N LYS A 149 -7.98 -4.96 8.62
CA LYS A 149 -9.29 -4.34 8.76
C LYS A 149 -9.94 -4.14 7.39
N SER A 150 -10.62 -3.03 7.20
CA SER A 150 -11.44 -2.76 6.03
C SER A 150 -10.69 -1.97 4.95
N VAL A 151 -11.20 -2.07 3.73
CA VAL A 151 -10.72 -1.37 2.55
C VAL A 151 -11.84 -0.47 2.02
N GLY A 152 -11.49 0.73 1.57
CA GLY A 152 -12.42 1.72 1.04
C GLY A 152 -12.95 1.42 -0.36
N ASP A 153 -13.74 2.36 -0.88
CA ASP A 153 -14.38 2.28 -2.20
C ASP A 153 -13.38 2.27 -3.36
N ASN A 154 -13.84 1.84 -4.54
CA ASN A 154 -13.08 1.88 -5.80
C ASN A 154 -11.69 1.21 -5.70
N SER A 155 -11.65 0.09 -5.01
CA SER A 155 -10.41 -0.64 -4.71
C SER A 155 -10.25 -1.87 -5.61
N ILE A 156 -9.00 -2.31 -5.83
CA ILE A 156 -8.65 -3.52 -6.61
C ILE A 156 -9.17 -3.46 -8.05
N ILE A 157 -9.02 -2.30 -8.69
CA ILE A 157 -9.46 -2.12 -10.08
C ILE A 157 -8.41 -2.68 -11.04
N ARG A 158 -8.84 -3.54 -11.99
CA ARG A 158 -8.00 -4.16 -13.04
C ARG A 158 -6.76 -4.86 -12.48
N MET A 159 -6.91 -5.57 -11.36
CA MET A 159 -5.86 -6.43 -10.83
C MET A 159 -5.52 -7.54 -11.85
N ARG A 160 -4.24 -7.72 -12.12
CA ARG A 160 -3.75 -8.69 -13.09
C ARG A 160 -3.35 -10.02 -12.47
N ARG A 161 -2.64 -9.99 -11.34
CA ARG A 161 -2.17 -11.16 -10.59
C ARG A 161 -2.00 -10.82 -9.12
N GLY A 162 -1.58 -11.82 -8.33
CA GLY A 162 -1.28 -11.67 -6.92
C GLY A 162 -2.41 -12.14 -6.04
N ASN A 163 -2.21 -12.01 -4.73
CA ASN A 163 -3.15 -12.46 -3.71
C ASN A 163 -3.43 -11.32 -2.72
N ILE A 164 -4.70 -11.05 -2.49
CA ILE A 164 -5.15 -10.04 -1.53
C ILE A 164 -6.05 -10.70 -0.51
N ILE A 165 -5.78 -10.46 0.78
CA ILE A 165 -6.62 -10.90 1.89
C ILE A 165 -7.07 -9.68 2.67
N ILE A 166 -8.39 -9.52 2.86
CA ILE A 166 -9.04 -8.43 3.60
C ILE A 166 -9.80 -9.05 4.76
N GLY A 167 -9.37 -8.74 6.00
CA GLY A 167 -9.99 -9.24 7.22
C GLY A 167 -11.32 -8.58 7.58
N GLY A 168 -11.57 -7.37 7.08
CA GLY A 168 -12.80 -6.59 7.28
C GLY A 168 -13.61 -6.46 6.00
N ASN A 169 -14.32 -5.34 5.88
CA ASN A 169 -15.20 -5.01 4.75
C ASN A 169 -14.42 -4.47 3.56
N ILE A 170 -15.03 -4.56 2.37
CA ILE A 170 -14.56 -3.87 1.17
C ILE A 170 -15.65 -2.94 0.65
N GLY A 171 -15.26 -1.73 0.25
CA GLY A 171 -16.17 -0.69 -0.21
C GLY A 171 -16.78 -0.96 -1.59
N SER A 172 -17.71 -0.08 -1.98
CA SER A 172 -18.42 -0.13 -3.26
C SER A 172 -17.49 0.10 -4.44
N GLY A 173 -17.88 -0.42 -5.62
CA GLY A 173 -17.10 -0.26 -6.85
C GLY A 173 -15.73 -0.95 -6.81
N SER A 174 -15.60 -1.99 -6.00
CA SER A 174 -14.32 -2.71 -5.84
C SER A 174 -14.24 -3.95 -6.71
N CYS A 175 -13.02 -4.42 -6.99
CA CYS A 175 -12.71 -5.52 -7.90
C CYS A 175 -13.27 -5.34 -9.32
N LEU A 176 -13.47 -4.07 -9.76
CA LEU A 176 -13.94 -3.78 -11.11
C LEU A 176 -12.94 -4.27 -12.15
N GLU A 177 -13.45 -4.85 -13.23
CA GLU A 177 -12.67 -5.33 -14.35
C GLU A 177 -11.49 -6.23 -13.93
N LEU A 178 -11.65 -7.03 -12.89
CA LEU A 178 -10.63 -7.96 -12.42
C LEU A 178 -10.13 -8.83 -13.58
N ILE A 179 -8.84 -8.78 -13.87
CA ILE A 179 -8.25 -9.52 -15.00
C ILE A 179 -7.90 -10.95 -14.54
N SER A 180 -7.27 -11.09 -13.38
CA SER A 180 -6.93 -12.38 -12.74
C SER A 180 -6.46 -12.14 -11.29
N GLY A 181 -6.04 -13.20 -10.59
CA GLY A 181 -5.57 -13.17 -9.21
C GLY A 181 -6.61 -13.66 -8.22
N SER A 182 -6.29 -13.63 -6.94
CA SER A 182 -7.15 -14.11 -5.86
C SER A 182 -7.43 -13.02 -4.83
N VAL A 183 -8.69 -12.84 -4.48
CA VAL A 183 -9.14 -11.88 -3.47
C VAL A 183 -9.99 -12.58 -2.44
N VAL A 184 -9.60 -12.48 -1.17
CA VAL A 184 -10.35 -13.00 -0.02
C VAL A 184 -10.91 -11.83 0.77
N VAL A 185 -12.23 -11.81 1.00
CA VAL A 185 -12.91 -10.81 1.82
C VAL A 185 -13.67 -11.51 2.94
N LEU A 186 -13.27 -11.26 4.18
CA LEU A 186 -13.89 -11.91 5.35
C LEU A 186 -15.08 -11.12 5.93
N GLY A 187 -15.22 -9.84 5.58
CA GLY A 187 -16.31 -8.96 5.98
C GLY A 187 -17.35 -8.76 4.90
N LYS A 188 -18.12 -7.67 5.01
CA LYS A 188 -19.18 -7.30 4.08
C LYS A 188 -18.60 -6.70 2.79
N ILE A 189 -19.35 -6.87 1.71
CA ILE A 189 -19.01 -6.37 0.38
C ILE A 189 -19.95 -5.22 0.01
N GLY A 190 -19.38 -4.14 -0.53
CA GLY A 190 -20.14 -3.00 -1.03
C GLY A 190 -20.82 -3.26 -2.37
N ASN A 191 -21.59 -2.28 -2.84
CA ASN A 191 -22.31 -2.37 -4.11
C ASN A 191 -21.36 -2.39 -5.32
N ASN A 192 -21.85 -2.91 -6.47
CA ASN A 192 -21.10 -2.99 -7.72
C ASN A 192 -19.74 -3.70 -7.61
N PHE A 193 -19.69 -4.72 -6.78
CA PHE A 193 -18.49 -5.53 -6.59
C PHE A 193 -18.27 -6.46 -7.79
N CYS A 194 -17.00 -6.57 -8.23
CA CYS A 194 -16.60 -7.42 -9.36
C CYS A 194 -17.33 -7.17 -10.68
N TYR A 195 -17.87 -5.98 -10.90
CA TYR A 195 -18.49 -5.65 -12.17
C TYR A 195 -17.47 -5.80 -13.30
N ASN A 196 -17.89 -6.48 -14.38
CA ASN A 196 -17.09 -6.74 -15.58
C ASN A 196 -15.75 -7.50 -15.31
N ALA A 197 -15.69 -8.32 -14.27
CA ALA A 197 -14.54 -9.18 -14.01
C ALA A 197 -14.40 -10.25 -15.11
N ARG A 198 -13.17 -10.52 -15.53
CA ARG A 198 -12.89 -11.48 -16.62
C ARG A 198 -12.49 -12.84 -16.10
N ARG A 199 -11.52 -12.87 -15.19
CA ARG A 199 -10.96 -14.08 -14.54
C ARG A 199 -10.54 -13.70 -13.13
N GLY A 200 -10.32 -14.69 -12.31
CA GLY A 200 -9.85 -14.51 -10.93
C GLY A 200 -10.70 -15.31 -9.97
N THR A 201 -10.20 -15.47 -8.77
CA THR A 201 -10.86 -16.23 -7.70
C THR A 201 -11.22 -15.29 -6.58
N ILE A 202 -12.48 -15.31 -6.17
CA ILE A 202 -12.97 -14.49 -5.06
C ILE A 202 -13.55 -15.44 -4.00
N PHE A 203 -13.02 -15.30 -2.78
CA PHE A 203 -13.54 -15.97 -1.61
C PHE A 203 -14.20 -14.94 -0.71
N THR A 204 -15.44 -15.16 -0.35
CA THR A 204 -16.18 -14.27 0.56
C THR A 204 -17.05 -15.07 1.51
N ARG A 205 -17.25 -14.53 2.72
CA ARG A 205 -18.26 -14.99 3.67
C ARG A 205 -19.59 -14.27 3.50
N ASP A 206 -19.64 -13.20 2.72
CA ASP A 206 -20.86 -12.42 2.51
C ASP A 206 -21.77 -13.14 1.51
N LYS A 207 -22.89 -13.66 2.01
CA LYS A 207 -23.91 -14.37 1.21
C LYS A 207 -24.80 -13.40 0.38
N SER A 208 -24.68 -12.10 0.58
CA SER A 208 -25.49 -11.09 -0.13
C SER A 208 -24.97 -10.75 -1.54
N VAL A 209 -23.87 -11.37 -1.96
CA VAL A 209 -23.27 -11.12 -3.27
C VAL A 209 -24.16 -11.69 -4.37
N SER A 210 -24.78 -10.82 -5.17
CA SER A 210 -25.51 -11.22 -6.38
C SER A 210 -24.52 -11.59 -7.49
N TYR A 211 -24.53 -12.85 -7.87
CA TYR A 211 -23.67 -13.40 -8.94
C TYR A 211 -24.07 -13.00 -10.36
N THR A 212 -25.07 -12.12 -10.55
CA THR A 212 -25.65 -11.80 -11.85
C THR A 212 -24.69 -11.14 -12.84
N HIS A 213 -23.51 -10.71 -12.40
CA HIS A 213 -22.50 -10.05 -13.24
C HIS A 213 -21.17 -10.81 -13.36
N LEU A 214 -21.05 -11.95 -12.69
CA LEU A 214 -19.90 -12.83 -12.89
C LEU A 214 -20.20 -13.74 -14.08
N ARG A 215 -19.47 -13.62 -15.17
CA ARG A 215 -19.39 -14.69 -16.16
C ARG A 215 -18.66 -15.83 -15.48
N ALA A 216 -19.46 -16.77 -14.96
CA ALA A 216 -19.00 -17.85 -14.12
C ALA A 216 -17.96 -18.75 -14.81
N HIS A 217 -16.82 -18.92 -14.14
CA HIS A 217 -16.14 -20.18 -14.09
C HIS A 217 -15.81 -20.46 -12.63
N GLU A 218 -16.60 -21.36 -12.04
CA GLU A 218 -16.44 -22.01 -10.75
C GLU A 218 -16.57 -21.14 -9.50
N THR A 219 -17.76 -21.14 -8.92
CA THR A 219 -18.01 -20.93 -7.50
C THR A 219 -17.90 -22.28 -6.79
N VAL A 220 -17.00 -22.38 -5.83
CA VAL A 220 -17.01 -23.50 -4.86
C VAL A 220 -17.64 -22.96 -3.60
N ASP A 221 -18.90 -23.37 -3.35
CA ASP A 221 -19.58 -23.18 -2.07
C ASP A 221 -19.06 -24.24 -1.09
N TYR A 222 -18.55 -23.80 0.06
CA TYR A 222 -18.28 -24.62 1.24
C TYR A 222 -19.21 -24.22 2.37
#